data_07ac87550702b1bb6be1e100f517db6d
#
_entry.id   07ac87550702b1bb6be1e100f517db6d
#
_cell.length_a   1.000
_cell.length_b   1.000
_cell.length_c   1.000
_cell.angle_alpha   90.00
_cell.angle_beta   90.00
_cell.angle_gamma   90.00
#
_symmetry.space_group_name_H-M   'P 1'
#
loop_
_entity.id
_entity.type
_entity.pdbx_description
1 polymer ?
#
loop_
_entity_poly.entity_id
_entity_poly.type
_entity_poly.pdbx_seq_one_letter_code
_entity_poly.pdbx_strand_id
1 'polypeptide(L)'
;MTPSGHSPMIPGQYARSAATRRGDDPVWRTPVTTEPTETHDHPGDAVIAGFDGSPAAGAAVRWAAAQADRTGARLDIVTAWEYPTSWGNTIPLPDGYDPAGDARSLVDPVIDDLHAVHPSLDIHAHVIEGHPGDVLVEASNHGGLLVVASRGHRALAGVVLGSVSQHCATHANCPVVVYREPKARG
;
A
#
# COMPACT_ATOMS: atom_id res chain seq x y z
N MET A 1 11.28 58.42 -13.94
CA MET A 1 10.11 57.79 -14.54
C MET A 1 10.60 56.56 -15.29
N THR A 2 10.60 55.41 -14.63
CA THR A 2 10.98 54.12 -15.22
C THR A 2 9.73 53.26 -15.20
N PRO A 3 9.29 52.64 -16.31
CA PRO A 3 8.20 51.70 -16.31
C PRO A 3 8.70 50.27 -15.96
N SER A 4 7.97 49.65 -15.09
CA SER A 4 8.09 48.29 -14.63
C SER A 4 7.96 47.27 -15.76
N GLY A 5 8.98 46.44 -15.93
CA GLY A 5 8.94 45.30 -16.81
C GLY A 5 8.21 44.12 -16.12
N HIS A 6 7.05 43.75 -16.63
CA HIS A 6 6.41 42.48 -16.33
C HIS A 6 7.07 41.42 -17.22
N SER A 7 7.81 40.49 -16.60
CA SER A 7 8.22 39.26 -17.27
C SER A 7 7.06 38.27 -17.29
N PRO A 8 6.73 37.63 -18.41
CA PRO A 8 5.72 36.61 -18.46
C PRO A 8 6.22 35.32 -17.76
N MET A 9 5.39 34.83 -16.87
CA MET A 9 5.58 33.56 -16.19
C MET A 9 5.45 32.42 -17.20
N ILE A 10 6.50 31.63 -17.38
CA ILE A 10 6.52 30.47 -18.25
C ILE A 10 5.81 29.33 -17.50
N PRO A 11 4.72 28.74 -18.04
CA PRO A 11 4.12 27.53 -17.45
C PRO A 11 5.00 26.33 -17.84
N GLY A 12 5.55 25.62 -16.88
CA GLY A 12 6.24 24.36 -17.17
C GLY A 12 7.46 24.05 -16.31
N GLN A 13 7.43 24.37 -15.04
CA GLN A 13 8.39 23.78 -14.09
C GLN A 13 7.65 23.15 -12.92
N TYR A 14 6.95 22.04 -13.18
CA TYR A 14 6.84 21.03 -12.15
C TYR A 14 8.24 20.44 -12.02
N ALA A 15 9.01 21.04 -11.13
CA ALA A 15 10.28 20.49 -10.70
C ALA A 15 9.96 19.07 -10.19
N ARG A 16 10.39 18.09 -10.95
CA ARG A 16 10.65 16.75 -10.44
C ARG A 16 11.65 16.96 -9.32
N SER A 17 11.18 16.97 -8.09
CA SER A 17 12.02 16.73 -6.93
C SER A 17 12.51 15.29 -7.06
N ALA A 18 13.50 15.10 -7.89
CA ALA A 18 14.37 13.96 -7.84
C ALA A 18 15.17 14.15 -6.54
N ALA A 19 14.58 13.72 -5.42
CA ALA A 19 15.39 13.36 -4.28
C ALA A 19 16.38 12.34 -4.82
N THR A 20 17.66 12.72 -4.82
CA THR A 20 18.78 11.86 -5.19
C THR A 20 18.76 10.70 -4.19
N ARG A 21 18.06 9.62 -4.55
CA ARG A 21 18.11 8.37 -3.84
C ARG A 21 19.53 7.87 -3.98
N ARG A 22 20.21 7.68 -2.88
CA ARG A 22 21.42 6.84 -2.85
C ARG A 22 20.96 5.50 -3.42
N GLY A 23 21.64 5.06 -4.49
CA GLY A 23 21.31 3.84 -5.20
C GLY A 23 21.12 2.68 -4.23
N ASP A 24 20.21 1.80 -4.60
CA ASP A 24 19.93 0.46 -4.11
C ASP A 24 18.82 0.27 -3.05
N ASP A 25 18.14 1.31 -2.56
CA ASP A 25 16.93 1.08 -1.77
C ASP A 25 15.71 0.93 -2.68
N PRO A 26 15.07 -0.23 -2.68
CA PRO A 26 13.86 -0.45 -3.47
C PRO A 26 12.74 0.50 -3.01
N VAL A 27 11.91 0.96 -3.96
CA VAL A 27 10.84 1.96 -3.75
C VAL A 27 9.90 1.63 -2.60
N TRP A 28 9.71 0.34 -2.29
CA TRP A 28 8.86 -0.14 -1.21
C TRP A 28 9.48 0.05 0.19
N ARG A 29 10.82 0.33 0.31
CA ARG A 29 11.50 0.55 1.59
C ARG A 29 11.42 1.97 2.12
N THR A 30 10.70 2.88 1.51
CA THR A 30 10.54 4.22 2.05
C THR A 30 9.34 4.22 3.01
N PRO A 31 9.54 3.95 4.32
CA PRO A 31 8.46 4.05 5.28
C PRO A 31 8.06 5.51 5.39
N VAL A 32 6.79 5.75 5.43
CA VAL A 32 6.25 7.10 5.53
C VAL A 32 6.04 7.52 6.98
N THR A 33 6.47 6.74 7.94
CA THR A 33 6.28 7.09 9.35
C THR A 33 7.50 6.79 10.19
N THR A 34 7.98 7.85 10.84
CA THR A 34 8.58 8.04 12.17
C THR A 34 9.53 6.96 12.71
N GLU A 35 10.79 7.42 12.94
CA GLU A 35 11.85 6.90 13.80
C GLU A 35 12.29 5.44 13.60
N PRO A 36 13.57 5.20 13.33
CA PRO A 36 14.09 3.86 13.12
C PRO A 36 14.23 3.14 14.46
N THR A 37 13.33 2.23 14.74
CA THR A 37 13.60 1.14 15.67
C THR A 37 14.45 0.12 14.93
N GLU A 38 15.47 -0.42 15.56
CA GLU A 38 16.50 -1.30 15.01
C GLU A 38 15.88 -2.39 14.09
N THR A 39 16.29 -2.36 12.84
CA THR A 39 15.77 -3.18 11.75
C THR A 39 16.10 -4.65 11.97
N HIS A 40 15.07 -5.47 12.12
CA HIS A 40 15.13 -6.89 11.76
C HIS A 40 15.12 -6.98 10.22
N ASP A 41 16.30 -6.81 9.63
CA ASP A 41 16.47 -6.64 8.18
C ASP A 41 16.81 -7.96 7.48
N HIS A 42 16.04 -9.02 7.79
CA HIS A 42 16.13 -10.26 7.04
C HIS A 42 15.00 -10.34 6.01
N PRO A 43 15.33 -10.57 4.71
CA PRO A 43 14.32 -10.95 3.72
C PRO A 43 13.58 -12.19 4.23
N GLY A 44 12.27 -12.07 4.45
CA GLY A 44 11.44 -13.16 4.98
C GLY A 44 10.82 -12.91 6.35
N ASP A 45 11.24 -11.89 7.10
CA ASP A 45 10.71 -11.63 8.46
C ASP A 45 9.47 -10.72 8.48
N ALA A 46 8.91 -10.36 7.34
CA ALA A 46 7.72 -9.52 7.26
C ALA A 46 6.48 -10.31 6.82
N VAL A 47 5.35 -10.03 7.47
CA VAL A 47 4.02 -10.36 6.95
C VAL A 47 3.52 -9.15 6.19
N ILE A 48 3.30 -9.30 4.87
CA ILE A 48 2.79 -8.25 4.00
C ILE A 48 1.28 -8.38 3.90
N ALA A 49 0.55 -7.29 4.05
CA ALA A 49 -0.91 -7.26 3.92
C ALA A 49 -1.36 -6.21 2.91
N GLY A 50 -2.08 -6.63 1.86
CA GLY A 50 -2.70 -5.72 0.90
C GLY A 50 -3.95 -5.07 1.49
N PHE A 51 -4.04 -3.72 1.39
CA PHE A 51 -5.16 -2.95 1.90
C PHE A 51 -5.68 -1.96 0.84
N ASP A 52 -7.00 -2.02 0.58
CA ASP A 52 -7.70 -1.15 -0.37
C ASP A 52 -8.82 -0.32 0.29
N GLY A 53 -8.89 -0.30 1.63
CA GLY A 53 -9.96 0.37 2.37
C GLY A 53 -11.26 -0.44 2.48
N SER A 54 -11.38 -1.61 1.84
CA SER A 54 -12.57 -2.44 1.96
C SER A 54 -12.66 -3.13 3.33
N PRO A 55 -13.88 -3.43 3.83
CA PRO A 55 -14.04 -4.20 5.07
C PRO A 55 -13.36 -5.57 5.02
N ALA A 56 -13.34 -6.21 3.84
CA ALA A 56 -12.70 -7.49 3.64
C ALA A 56 -11.17 -7.40 3.74
N ALA A 57 -10.57 -6.34 3.18
CA ALA A 57 -9.14 -6.07 3.33
C ALA A 57 -8.79 -5.72 4.78
N GLY A 58 -9.61 -4.93 5.47
CA GLY A 58 -9.43 -4.66 6.89
C GLY A 58 -9.46 -5.93 7.75
N ALA A 59 -10.33 -6.89 7.43
CA ALA A 59 -10.35 -8.20 8.12
C ALA A 59 -9.09 -9.03 7.81
N ALA A 60 -8.59 -8.97 6.57
CA ALA A 60 -7.34 -9.63 6.18
C ALA A 60 -6.13 -9.02 6.90
N VAL A 61 -6.06 -7.69 7.01
CA VAL A 61 -5.00 -6.97 7.74
C VAL A 61 -5.00 -7.33 9.22
N ARG A 62 -6.17 -7.38 9.88
CA ARG A 62 -6.26 -7.83 11.28
C ARG A 62 -5.76 -9.27 11.46
N TRP A 63 -6.08 -10.15 10.54
CA TRP A 63 -5.57 -11.52 10.57
C TRP A 63 -4.05 -11.56 10.38
N ALA A 64 -3.51 -10.75 9.44
CA ALA A 64 -2.09 -10.61 9.19
C ALA A 64 -1.34 -10.08 10.41
N ALA A 65 -1.89 -9.07 11.11
CA ALA A 65 -1.35 -8.54 12.35
C ALA A 65 -1.24 -9.61 13.45
N ALA A 66 -2.31 -10.37 13.65
CA ALA A 66 -2.28 -11.48 14.61
C ALA A 66 -1.30 -12.59 14.22
N GLN A 67 -1.03 -12.78 12.94
CA GLN A 67 -0.02 -13.72 12.46
C GLN A 67 1.39 -13.18 12.71
N ALA A 68 1.65 -11.91 12.39
CA ALA A 68 2.92 -11.25 12.62
C ALA A 68 3.29 -11.22 14.11
N ASP A 69 2.35 -10.83 14.96
CA ASP A 69 2.51 -10.81 16.43
C ASP A 69 2.89 -12.19 17.00
N ARG A 70 2.25 -13.27 16.51
CA ARG A 70 2.55 -14.64 16.95
C ARG A 70 3.91 -15.17 16.50
N THR A 71 4.42 -14.68 15.38
CA THR A 71 5.70 -15.14 14.79
C THR A 71 6.86 -14.24 15.13
N GLY A 72 6.62 -13.08 15.78
CA GLY A 72 7.63 -12.05 16.00
C GLY A 72 8.05 -11.34 14.72
N ALA A 73 7.25 -11.44 13.65
CA ALA A 73 7.49 -10.74 12.39
C ALA A 73 6.96 -9.31 12.46
N ARG A 74 7.49 -8.40 11.62
CA ARG A 74 6.85 -7.10 11.41
C ARG A 74 5.64 -7.24 10.48
N LEU A 75 4.76 -6.26 10.49
CA LEU A 75 3.62 -6.14 9.58
C LEU A 75 3.84 -4.98 8.59
N ASP A 76 3.90 -5.29 7.30
CA ASP A 76 3.96 -4.31 6.23
C ASP A 76 2.57 -4.20 5.57
N ILE A 77 1.86 -3.09 5.80
CA ILE A 77 0.56 -2.81 5.16
C ILE A 77 0.84 -2.07 3.85
N VAL A 78 0.42 -2.64 2.73
CA VAL A 78 0.66 -2.10 1.40
C VAL A 78 -0.65 -1.64 0.77
N THR A 79 -0.73 -0.35 0.47
CA THR A 79 -1.83 0.28 -0.27
C THR A 79 -1.31 0.83 -1.59
N ALA A 80 -1.88 0.36 -2.68
CA ALA A 80 -1.55 0.86 -4.01
C ALA A 80 -2.57 1.89 -4.46
N TRP A 81 -2.10 2.91 -5.20
CA TRP A 81 -2.94 3.92 -5.82
C TRP A 81 -2.49 4.18 -7.26
N GLU A 82 -3.41 4.58 -8.11
CA GLU A 82 -3.15 4.89 -9.52
C GLU A 82 -3.81 6.21 -9.90
N TYR A 83 -3.17 6.94 -10.80
CA TYR A 83 -3.86 8.07 -11.43
C TYR A 83 -5.00 7.55 -12.31
N PRO A 84 -6.20 8.15 -12.21
CA PRO A 84 -7.29 7.79 -13.11
C PRO A 84 -6.88 8.11 -14.55
N THR A 85 -6.97 7.11 -15.41
CA THR A 85 -6.70 7.23 -16.84
C THR A 85 -7.97 6.95 -17.64
N SER A 86 -8.17 7.67 -18.75
CA SER A 86 -9.22 7.39 -19.72
C SER A 86 -8.59 7.28 -21.09
N TRP A 87 -8.85 6.16 -21.79
CA TRP A 87 -8.31 5.90 -23.13
C TRP A 87 -6.79 6.02 -23.23
N GLY A 88 -6.06 5.66 -22.16
CA GLY A 88 -4.60 5.74 -22.11
C GLY A 88 -4.02 7.13 -21.83
N ASN A 89 -4.87 8.14 -21.61
CA ASN A 89 -4.45 9.48 -21.22
C ASN A 89 -4.84 9.76 -19.77
N THR A 90 -3.97 10.49 -19.05
CA THR A 90 -4.29 10.99 -17.71
C THR A 90 -5.46 11.98 -17.81
N ILE A 91 -6.49 11.80 -16.98
CA ILE A 91 -7.61 12.72 -16.89
C ILE A 91 -7.12 13.99 -16.17
N PRO A 92 -7.46 15.21 -16.63
CA PRO A 92 -7.23 16.41 -15.85
C PRO A 92 -7.89 16.29 -14.48
N LEU A 93 -7.10 16.39 -13.43
CA LEU A 93 -7.56 16.25 -12.07
C LEU A 93 -7.84 17.63 -11.46
N PRO A 94 -8.73 17.76 -10.50
CA PRO A 94 -8.94 19.00 -9.76
C PRO A 94 -7.65 19.49 -9.11
N ASP A 95 -7.51 20.82 -8.95
CA ASP A 95 -6.40 21.38 -8.20
C ASP A 95 -6.42 20.84 -6.76
N GLY A 96 -5.26 20.38 -6.29
CA GLY A 96 -5.12 19.80 -4.94
C GLY A 96 -5.52 18.31 -4.83
N TYR A 97 -5.78 17.62 -5.92
CA TYR A 97 -6.00 16.17 -5.89
C TYR A 97 -4.71 15.43 -5.48
N ASP A 98 -4.77 14.78 -4.32
CA ASP A 98 -3.65 14.02 -3.73
C ASP A 98 -4.07 12.56 -3.45
N PRO A 99 -4.01 11.68 -4.45
CA PRO A 99 -4.39 10.28 -4.28
C PRO A 99 -3.48 9.51 -3.31
N ALA A 100 -2.23 9.94 -3.15
CA ALA A 100 -1.33 9.34 -2.17
C ALA A 100 -1.74 9.71 -0.74
N GLY A 101 -2.12 10.99 -0.50
CA GLY A 101 -2.67 11.46 0.77
C GLY A 101 -4.01 10.80 1.09
N ASP A 102 -4.89 10.65 0.09
CA ASP A 102 -6.16 9.94 0.26
C ASP A 102 -5.93 8.47 0.66
N ALA A 103 -5.02 7.77 -0.04
CA ALA A 103 -4.67 6.38 0.28
C ALA A 103 -4.06 6.25 1.68
N ARG A 104 -3.25 7.23 2.12
CA ARG A 104 -2.70 7.27 3.47
C ARG A 104 -3.79 7.41 4.52
N SER A 105 -4.71 8.35 4.31
CA SER A 105 -5.83 8.60 5.22
C SER A 105 -6.71 7.36 5.47
N LEU A 106 -6.70 6.38 4.55
CA LEU A 106 -7.36 5.09 4.75
C LEU A 106 -6.58 4.16 5.68
N VAL A 107 -5.25 4.24 5.69
CA VAL A 107 -4.38 3.31 6.44
C VAL A 107 -4.20 3.75 7.88
N ASP A 108 -4.04 5.05 8.15
CA ASP A 108 -3.73 5.58 9.48
C ASP A 108 -4.70 5.08 10.58
N PRO A 109 -6.04 5.11 10.40
CA PRO A 109 -6.96 4.59 11.40
C PRO A 109 -6.82 3.09 11.66
N VAL A 110 -6.41 2.32 10.64
CA VAL A 110 -6.19 0.88 10.77
C VAL A 110 -4.97 0.59 11.63
N ILE A 111 -3.91 1.38 11.48
CA ILE A 111 -2.70 1.27 12.31
C ILE A 111 -3.02 1.58 13.78
N ASP A 112 -3.78 2.64 14.04
CA ASP A 112 -4.20 3.02 15.40
C ASP A 112 -5.01 1.88 16.05
N ASP A 113 -5.97 1.31 15.33
CA ASP A 113 -6.77 0.16 15.80
C ASP A 113 -5.90 -1.06 16.08
N LEU A 114 -4.90 -1.33 15.24
CA LEU A 114 -3.99 -2.46 15.42
C LEU A 114 -3.06 -2.26 16.62
N HIS A 115 -2.51 -1.07 16.82
CA HIS A 115 -1.68 -0.76 17.98
C HIS A 115 -2.47 -0.87 19.30
N ALA A 116 -3.77 -0.58 19.30
CA ALA A 116 -4.62 -0.79 20.48
C ALA A 116 -4.74 -2.26 20.88
N VAL A 117 -4.63 -3.20 19.91
CA VAL A 117 -4.75 -4.65 20.14
C VAL A 117 -3.37 -5.32 20.25
N HIS A 118 -2.40 -4.85 19.51
CA HIS A 118 -1.04 -5.37 19.39
C HIS A 118 -0.01 -4.26 19.66
N PRO A 119 0.16 -3.78 20.91
CA PRO A 119 0.95 -2.59 21.20
C PRO A 119 2.45 -2.73 20.96
N SER A 120 2.97 -3.94 20.86
CA SER A 120 4.39 -4.23 20.59
C SER A 120 4.66 -4.65 19.15
N LEU A 121 3.63 -4.72 18.29
CA LEU A 121 3.80 -5.12 16.90
C LEU A 121 4.43 -3.98 16.11
N ASP A 122 5.53 -4.29 15.42
CA ASP A 122 6.17 -3.37 14.48
C ASP A 122 5.33 -3.30 13.19
N ILE A 123 4.73 -2.13 12.92
CA ILE A 123 3.80 -1.92 11.81
C ILE A 123 4.31 -0.80 10.90
N HIS A 124 4.48 -1.13 9.64
CA HIS A 124 4.88 -0.19 8.60
C HIS A 124 3.78 -0.06 7.55
N ALA A 125 3.51 1.17 7.11
CA ALA A 125 2.57 1.46 6.02
C ALA A 125 3.31 1.93 4.78
N HIS A 126 2.97 1.33 3.65
CA HIS A 126 3.53 1.65 2.33
C HIS A 126 2.41 2.08 1.39
N VAL A 127 2.44 3.33 0.95
CA VAL A 127 1.50 3.88 -0.04
C VAL A 127 2.27 4.05 -1.35
N ILE A 128 1.96 3.22 -2.34
CA ILE A 128 2.78 3.03 -3.54
C ILE A 128 1.95 3.30 -4.79
N GLU A 129 2.49 4.11 -5.70
CA GLU A 129 1.88 4.32 -7.01
C GLU A 129 2.07 3.08 -7.89
N GLY A 130 0.98 2.57 -8.47
CA GLY A 130 0.99 1.46 -9.40
C GLY A 130 -0.21 0.54 -9.29
N HIS A 131 -0.32 -0.39 -10.23
CA HIS A 131 -1.38 -1.38 -10.25
C HIS A 131 -1.32 -2.29 -9.00
N PRO A 132 -2.39 -2.45 -8.24
CA PRO A 132 -2.36 -3.13 -6.94
C PRO A 132 -1.75 -4.55 -6.98
N GLY A 133 -2.04 -5.31 -8.04
CA GLY A 133 -1.50 -6.65 -8.20
C GLY A 133 0.03 -6.65 -8.34
N ASP A 134 0.56 -5.75 -9.18
CA ASP A 134 1.98 -5.67 -9.46
C ASP A 134 2.77 -5.14 -8.25
N VAL A 135 2.21 -4.13 -7.55
CA VAL A 135 2.78 -3.58 -6.32
C VAL A 135 2.89 -4.65 -5.24
N LEU A 136 1.86 -5.48 -5.05
CA LEU A 136 1.87 -6.54 -4.05
C LEU A 136 2.80 -7.71 -4.44
N VAL A 137 2.90 -8.04 -5.72
CA VAL A 137 3.87 -9.03 -6.21
C VAL A 137 5.29 -8.54 -5.98
N GLU A 138 5.59 -7.27 -6.27
CA GLU A 138 6.91 -6.69 -5.99
C GLU A 138 7.20 -6.70 -4.48
N ALA A 139 6.26 -6.29 -3.64
CA ALA A 139 6.41 -6.36 -2.19
C ALA A 139 6.71 -7.79 -1.70
N SER A 140 6.13 -8.81 -2.35
CA SER A 140 6.34 -10.22 -1.97
C SER A 140 7.78 -10.72 -2.11
N ASN A 141 8.64 -10.00 -2.85
CA ASN A 141 10.08 -10.29 -2.92
C ASN A 141 10.79 -10.07 -1.58
N HIS A 142 10.17 -9.35 -0.66
CA HIS A 142 10.79 -8.84 0.56
C HIS A 142 10.09 -9.29 1.86
N GLY A 143 9.07 -10.14 1.73
CA GLY A 143 8.33 -10.69 2.87
C GLY A 143 8.31 -12.22 2.90
N GLY A 144 8.06 -12.77 4.08
CA GLY A 144 7.90 -14.21 4.29
C GLY A 144 6.48 -14.70 4.03
N LEU A 145 5.50 -13.78 3.96
CA LEU A 145 4.09 -14.10 3.76
C LEU A 145 3.35 -12.90 3.17
N LEU A 146 2.58 -13.12 2.11
CA LEU A 146 1.64 -12.13 1.57
C LEU A 146 0.20 -12.51 1.94
N VAL A 147 -0.53 -11.56 2.50
CA VAL A 147 -1.95 -11.72 2.88
C VAL A 147 -2.80 -10.75 2.06
N VAL A 148 -3.78 -11.27 1.36
CA VAL A 148 -4.74 -10.48 0.58
C VAL A 148 -6.16 -10.93 0.87
N ALA A 149 -7.12 -10.01 0.83
CA ALA A 149 -8.53 -10.38 0.92
C ALA A 149 -8.95 -11.15 -0.34
N SER A 150 -9.87 -12.09 -0.20
CA SER A 150 -10.40 -12.84 -1.36
C SER A 150 -11.14 -11.95 -2.36
N ARG A 151 -11.60 -10.76 -1.93
CA ARG A 151 -12.30 -9.76 -2.75
C ARG A 151 -12.02 -8.37 -2.20
N GLY A 152 -11.97 -7.36 -3.05
CA GLY A 152 -11.81 -5.96 -2.69
C GLY A 152 -13.07 -5.14 -2.99
N HIS A 153 -12.94 -3.82 -3.10
CA HIS A 153 -14.01 -2.85 -3.33
C HIS A 153 -14.87 -3.12 -4.58
N ARG A 154 -14.32 -3.72 -5.64
CA ARG A 154 -15.02 -3.97 -6.92
C ARG A 154 -15.56 -5.39 -7.03
N ALA A 155 -15.84 -6.06 -5.92
CA ALA A 155 -16.28 -7.44 -5.94
C ALA A 155 -17.67 -7.61 -6.57
N LEU A 156 -17.74 -8.32 -7.70
CA LEU A 156 -18.99 -8.73 -8.31
C LEU A 156 -19.55 -9.95 -7.58
N ALA A 157 -20.89 -10.00 -7.45
CA ALA A 157 -21.58 -11.18 -6.89
C ALA A 157 -21.30 -12.41 -7.75
N GLY A 158 -20.91 -13.53 -7.11
CA GLY A 158 -20.61 -14.78 -7.81
C GLY A 158 -19.13 -15.02 -8.16
N VAL A 159 -18.26 -14.02 -8.05
CA VAL A 159 -16.82 -14.20 -8.25
C VAL A 159 -16.19 -14.78 -6.98
N VAL A 160 -15.44 -15.86 -7.14
CA VAL A 160 -14.81 -16.58 -6.01
C VAL A 160 -13.57 -15.86 -5.53
N LEU A 161 -12.77 -15.29 -6.44
CA LEU A 161 -11.53 -14.54 -6.17
C LEU A 161 -11.54 -13.22 -6.96
N GLY A 162 -11.08 -12.14 -6.32
CA GLY A 162 -10.84 -10.85 -7.00
C GLY A 162 -9.60 -10.89 -7.90
N SER A 163 -9.50 -9.94 -8.85
CA SER A 163 -8.37 -9.87 -9.79
C SER A 163 -7.01 -9.75 -9.08
N VAL A 164 -6.90 -8.91 -8.06
CA VAL A 164 -5.68 -8.71 -7.28
C VAL A 164 -5.29 -9.99 -6.55
N SER A 165 -6.22 -10.62 -5.83
CA SER A 165 -5.94 -11.86 -5.11
C SER A 165 -5.56 -13.02 -6.03
N GLN A 166 -6.17 -13.09 -7.22
CA GLN A 166 -5.79 -14.07 -8.25
C GLN A 166 -4.39 -13.79 -8.81
N HIS A 167 -4.08 -12.52 -9.08
CA HIS A 167 -2.77 -12.11 -9.58
C HIS A 167 -1.67 -12.43 -8.57
N CYS A 168 -1.86 -12.06 -7.30
CA CYS A 168 -0.92 -12.39 -6.22
C CYS A 168 -0.72 -13.91 -6.05
N ALA A 169 -1.82 -14.69 -6.04
CA ALA A 169 -1.72 -16.15 -5.90
C ALA A 169 -0.95 -16.83 -7.03
N THR A 170 -0.85 -16.18 -8.21
CA THR A 170 -0.17 -16.73 -9.39
C THR A 170 1.28 -16.27 -9.50
N HIS A 171 1.59 -15.03 -9.06
CA HIS A 171 2.85 -14.37 -9.37
C HIS A 171 3.70 -13.99 -8.14
N ALA A 172 3.19 -14.08 -6.92
CA ALA A 172 3.95 -13.73 -5.74
C ALA A 172 5.16 -14.66 -5.54
N ASN A 173 6.25 -14.11 -5.00
CA ASN A 173 7.49 -14.81 -4.76
C ASN A 173 7.62 -15.37 -3.32
N CYS A 174 6.58 -15.22 -2.50
CA CYS A 174 6.44 -15.81 -1.17
C CYS A 174 5.09 -16.54 -1.05
N PRO A 175 4.87 -17.35 0.00
CA PRO A 175 3.56 -17.92 0.31
C PRO A 175 2.46 -16.86 0.37
N VAL A 176 1.26 -17.19 -0.17
CA VAL A 176 0.12 -16.28 -0.23
C VAL A 176 -1.05 -16.85 0.54
N VAL A 177 -1.59 -16.05 1.47
CA VAL A 177 -2.86 -16.33 2.13
C VAL A 177 -3.94 -15.46 1.49
N VAL A 178 -4.94 -16.11 0.91
CA VAL A 178 -6.15 -15.44 0.44
C VAL A 178 -7.19 -15.53 1.55
N TYR A 179 -7.31 -14.44 2.31
CA TYR A 179 -8.21 -14.37 3.45
C TYR A 179 -9.67 -14.22 3.02
N ARG A 180 -10.52 -15.05 3.59
CA ARG A 180 -11.97 -14.94 3.46
C ARG A 180 -12.59 -14.92 4.84
N GLU A 181 -13.37 -13.90 5.12
CA GLU A 181 -14.10 -13.82 6.35
C GLU A 181 -15.04 -15.02 6.51
N PRO A 182 -15.00 -15.73 7.66
CA PRO A 182 -15.90 -16.83 7.91
C PRO A 182 -17.35 -16.34 7.85
N LYS A 183 -18.20 -17.08 7.13
CA LYS A 183 -19.65 -16.81 7.20
C LYS A 183 -20.13 -17.11 8.61
N ALA A 184 -20.88 -16.19 9.20
CA ALA A 184 -21.60 -16.47 10.43
C ALA A 184 -22.40 -17.77 10.22
N ARG A 185 -22.15 -18.76 11.09
CA ARG A 185 -22.98 -19.98 11.10
C ARG A 185 -24.33 -19.56 11.66
N GLY A 186 -25.33 -19.47 10.79
CA GLY A 186 -26.73 -19.31 11.20
C GLY A 186 -27.23 -20.56 11.90
#